data_35d5cba0d4523e3e0cfc0abf1433cd1a
#
_entry.id   35d5cba0d4523e3e0cfc0abf1433cd1a
#
_cell.length_a   1.000
_cell.length_b   1.000
_cell.length_c   1.000
_cell.angle_alpha   90.00
_cell.angle_beta   90.00
_cell.angle_gamma   90.00
#
_symmetry.space_group_name_H-M   'P 1'
#
loop_
_entity.id
_entity.type
_entity.pdbx_description
1 polymer ?
#
loop_
_entity_poly.entity_id
_entity_poly.type
_entity_poly.pdbx_seq_one_letter_code
_entity_poly.pdbx_strand_id
1 'polypeptide(L)'
;MEQNNIYQLVFKVTHAGGSGSCFYLKDYDLFVTNYHVVKGFHAVAVHDNDRNPYLAKVVLVNPSLDIALLSVDGDFSALPSLNLAGDNSLSIGGKVCVAGYPYGMPFTVTEGSVSSPKQLVDGKYYIQTDAAVNPGNSGGPIFN
;
A
#
# COMPACT_ATOMS: atom_id res chain seq x y z
N MET A 1 -5.14 -12.40 6.33
CA MET A 1 -3.71 -12.65 6.04
C MET A 1 -2.90 -12.42 7.31
N GLU A 2 -1.92 -13.25 7.56
CA GLU A 2 -1.04 -13.11 8.72
C GLU A 2 -0.06 -11.93 8.53
N GLN A 3 0.32 -11.29 9.63
CA GLN A 3 1.22 -10.13 9.59
C GLN A 3 2.59 -10.48 9.01
N ASN A 4 3.09 -11.71 9.21
CA ASN A 4 4.37 -12.16 8.64
C ASN A 4 4.36 -12.18 7.10
N ASN A 5 3.22 -12.53 6.49
CA ASN A 5 3.08 -12.50 5.04
C ASN A 5 3.03 -11.07 4.52
N ILE A 6 2.35 -10.17 5.23
CA ILE A 6 2.30 -8.76 4.87
C ILE A 6 3.70 -8.13 4.90
N TYR A 7 4.51 -8.49 5.89
CA TYR A 7 5.89 -8.00 6.00
C TYR A 7 6.68 -8.19 4.70
N GLN A 8 6.49 -9.33 4.02
CA GLN A 8 7.20 -9.63 2.77
C GLN A 8 6.64 -8.87 1.57
N LEU A 9 5.40 -8.39 1.64
CA LEU A 9 4.68 -7.82 0.50
C LEU A 9 4.72 -6.31 0.45
N VAL A 10 5.11 -5.64 1.55
CA VAL A 10 5.11 -4.18 1.65
C VAL A 10 6.54 -3.67 1.46
N PHE A 11 6.71 -2.79 0.49
CA PHE A 11 7.99 -2.18 0.15
C PHE A 11 7.93 -0.68 0.41
N LYS A 12 9.08 -0.09 0.68
CA LYS A 12 9.23 1.34 0.83
C LYS A 12 9.45 1.99 -0.53
N VAL A 13 8.74 3.09 -0.79
CA VAL A 13 8.95 3.92 -1.99
C VAL A 13 9.78 5.12 -1.62
N THR A 14 10.82 5.43 -2.41
CA THR A 14 11.61 6.65 -2.24
C THR A 14 11.82 7.35 -3.56
N HIS A 15 11.86 8.68 -3.50
CA HIS A 15 12.23 9.55 -4.61
C HIS A 15 12.74 10.90 -4.06
N ALA A 16 13.13 11.81 -4.96
CA ALA A 16 13.73 13.08 -4.56
C ALA A 16 12.82 13.96 -3.69
N GLY A 17 11.49 13.77 -3.79
CA GLY A 17 10.50 14.58 -3.05
C GLY A 17 10.03 13.94 -1.73
N GLY A 18 10.43 12.73 -1.41
CA GLY A 18 9.98 12.07 -0.18
C GLY A 18 9.89 10.56 -0.26
N SER A 19 9.04 9.99 0.57
CA SER A 19 8.86 8.55 0.67
C SER A 19 7.40 8.16 0.88
N GLY A 20 7.11 6.90 0.64
CA GLY A 20 5.81 6.28 0.85
C GLY A 20 5.96 4.78 0.93
N SER A 21 4.87 4.08 0.70
CA SER A 21 4.81 2.62 0.72
C SER A 21 4.13 2.10 -0.53
N CYS A 22 4.38 0.85 -0.86
CA CYS A 22 3.66 0.11 -1.90
C CYS A 22 3.54 -1.34 -1.47
N PHE A 23 2.70 -2.09 -2.16
CA PHE A 23 2.57 -3.51 -1.88
C PHE A 23 2.41 -4.31 -3.17
N TYR A 24 2.86 -5.57 -3.12
CA TYR A 24 2.92 -6.44 -4.29
C TYR A 24 1.63 -7.23 -4.47
N LEU A 25 1.10 -7.22 -5.70
CA LEU A 25 0.01 -8.08 -6.14
C LEU A 25 0.55 -9.14 -7.11
N LYS A 26 0.79 -10.34 -6.60
CA LYS A 26 1.42 -11.42 -7.35
C LYS A 26 0.62 -11.83 -8.59
N ASP A 27 -0.71 -11.86 -8.49
CA ASP A 27 -1.57 -12.27 -9.59
C ASP A 27 -1.42 -11.38 -10.83
N TYR A 28 -0.98 -10.15 -10.65
CA TYR A 28 -0.76 -9.19 -11.73
C TYR A 28 0.70 -8.86 -11.97
N ASP A 29 1.59 -9.34 -11.10
CA ASP A 29 3.01 -8.97 -11.10
C ASP A 29 3.22 -7.46 -11.13
N LEU A 30 2.45 -6.75 -10.31
CA LEU A 30 2.47 -5.29 -10.18
C LEU A 30 2.48 -4.90 -8.70
N PHE A 31 3.04 -3.73 -8.43
CA PHE A 31 2.96 -3.11 -7.12
C PHE A 31 1.93 -1.98 -7.14
N VAL A 32 1.23 -1.79 -6.04
CA VAL A 32 0.20 -0.76 -5.88
C VAL A 32 0.67 0.28 -4.88
N THR A 33 0.48 1.55 -5.20
CA THR A 33 0.72 2.67 -4.31
C THR A 33 -0.36 3.74 -4.52
N ASN A 34 -0.31 4.82 -3.76
CA ASN A 34 -1.15 5.98 -4.03
C ASN A 34 -0.53 6.85 -5.12
N TYR A 35 -1.38 7.46 -5.95
CA TYR A 35 -0.92 8.37 -6.99
C TYR A 35 -0.12 9.54 -6.40
N HIS A 36 -0.57 10.13 -5.28
CA HIS A 36 0.12 11.27 -4.69
C HIS A 36 1.55 10.93 -4.22
N VAL A 37 1.86 9.66 -3.97
CA VAL A 37 3.21 9.22 -3.60
C VAL A 37 4.17 9.35 -4.78
N VAL A 38 3.70 9.08 -6.00
CA VAL A 38 4.55 9.02 -7.21
C VAL A 38 4.29 10.16 -8.19
N LYS A 39 3.39 11.08 -7.87
CA LYS A 39 3.02 12.20 -8.75
C LYS A 39 4.26 12.99 -9.18
N GLY A 40 4.40 13.17 -10.49
CA GLY A 40 5.53 13.88 -11.08
C GLY A 40 6.75 13.02 -11.38
N PHE A 41 6.71 11.72 -11.07
CA PHE A 41 7.81 10.80 -11.34
C PHE A 41 7.37 9.70 -12.31
N HIS A 42 8.21 9.38 -13.29
CA HIS A 42 8.02 8.23 -14.19
C HIS A 42 8.63 6.95 -13.60
N ALA A 43 9.62 7.11 -12.74
CA ALA A 43 10.30 6.02 -12.06
C ALA A 43 10.64 6.43 -10.64
N VAL A 44 10.61 5.47 -9.75
CA VAL A 44 10.96 5.63 -8.34
C VAL A 44 11.78 4.42 -7.90
N ALA A 45 12.41 4.53 -6.73
CA ALA A 45 13.07 3.38 -6.11
C ALA A 45 12.10 2.73 -5.12
N VAL A 46 12.08 1.40 -5.08
CA VAL A 46 11.40 0.66 -4.03
C VAL A 46 12.41 -0.21 -3.31
N HIS A 47 12.19 -0.42 -2.01
CA HIS A 47 13.11 -1.15 -1.15
C HIS A 47 12.35 -2.21 -0.38
N ASP A 48 12.88 -3.43 -0.35
CA ASP A 48 12.34 -4.47 0.51
C ASP A 48 12.75 -4.27 1.98
N ASN A 49 12.35 -5.18 2.85
CA ASN A 49 12.66 -5.08 4.27
C ASN A 49 14.14 -5.29 4.59
N ASP A 50 14.90 -5.88 3.69
CA ASP A 50 16.34 -6.03 3.80
C ASP A 50 17.10 -4.85 3.17
N ARG A 51 16.37 -3.79 2.79
CA ARG A 51 16.88 -2.57 2.17
C ARG A 51 17.47 -2.78 0.78
N ASN A 52 17.13 -3.88 0.11
CA ASN A 52 17.53 -4.07 -1.28
C ASN A 52 16.74 -3.12 -2.18
N PRO A 53 17.41 -2.32 -3.02
CA PRO A 53 16.74 -1.38 -3.91
C PRO A 53 16.34 -2.05 -5.22
N TYR A 54 15.21 -1.59 -5.78
CA TYR A 54 14.72 -2.00 -7.08
C TYR A 54 14.25 -0.79 -7.85
N LEU A 55 14.43 -0.78 -9.16
CA LEU A 55 13.85 0.23 -10.02
C LEU A 55 12.39 -0.08 -10.27
N ALA A 56 11.52 0.88 -10.03
CA ALA A 56 10.10 0.79 -10.29
C ALA A 56 9.68 1.82 -11.33
N LYS A 57 8.93 1.38 -12.34
CA LYS A 57 8.35 2.27 -13.35
C LYS A 57 6.87 2.47 -13.07
N VAL A 58 6.41 3.71 -13.15
CA VAL A 58 4.99 4.03 -13.03
C VAL A 58 4.32 3.68 -14.36
N VAL A 59 3.49 2.65 -14.37
CA VAL A 59 2.90 2.13 -15.62
C VAL A 59 1.44 2.50 -15.80
N LEU A 60 0.75 2.85 -14.72
CA LEU A 60 -0.64 3.31 -14.77
C LEU A 60 -0.93 4.20 -13.58
N VAL A 61 -1.70 5.26 -13.81
CA VAL A 61 -2.17 6.13 -12.73
C VAL A 61 -3.66 6.38 -12.86
N ASN A 62 -4.33 6.55 -11.73
CA ASN A 62 -5.71 7.00 -11.63
C ASN A 62 -5.77 8.11 -10.57
N PRO A 63 -5.63 9.38 -10.97
CA PRO A 63 -5.64 10.49 -10.02
C PRO A 63 -6.96 10.61 -9.24
N SER A 64 -8.07 10.26 -9.87
CA SER A 64 -9.39 10.33 -9.22
C SER A 64 -9.51 9.38 -8.02
N LEU A 65 -8.97 8.18 -8.12
CA LEU A 65 -8.94 7.19 -7.03
C LEU A 65 -7.67 7.24 -6.20
N ASP A 66 -6.73 8.10 -6.57
CA ASP A 66 -5.42 8.20 -5.93
C ASP A 66 -4.68 6.87 -5.92
N ILE A 67 -4.67 6.18 -7.07
CA ILE A 67 -4.01 4.88 -7.24
C ILE A 67 -2.97 5.00 -8.35
N ALA A 68 -1.83 4.32 -8.16
CA ALA A 68 -0.83 4.11 -9.18
C ALA A 68 -0.35 2.65 -9.14
N LEU A 69 0.00 2.13 -10.32
CA LEU A 69 0.56 0.80 -10.48
C LEU A 69 2.01 0.93 -10.92
N LEU A 70 2.87 0.10 -10.32
CA LEU A 70 4.31 0.09 -10.59
C LEU A 70 4.72 -1.27 -11.14
N SER A 71 5.55 -1.24 -12.18
CA SER A 71 6.28 -2.42 -12.65
C SER A 71 7.70 -2.35 -12.09
N VAL A 72 8.12 -3.37 -11.36
CA VAL A 72 9.38 -3.37 -10.63
C VAL A 72 10.33 -4.40 -11.27
N ASP A 73 11.56 -3.97 -11.55
CA ASP A 73 12.59 -4.85 -12.07
C ASP A 73 13.10 -5.78 -10.97
N GLY A 74 12.74 -7.05 -11.05
CA GLY A 74 13.14 -8.07 -10.08
C GLY A 74 12.31 -9.33 -10.24
N ASP A 75 12.71 -10.38 -9.56
CA ASP A 75 11.97 -11.65 -9.48
C ASP A 75 11.31 -11.76 -8.13
N PHE A 76 9.98 -11.65 -8.11
CA PHE A 76 9.17 -11.70 -6.90
C PHE A 76 8.31 -12.97 -6.85
N SER A 77 8.65 -13.98 -7.64
CA SER A 77 7.86 -15.22 -7.75
C SER A 77 7.79 -16.00 -6.45
N ALA A 78 8.76 -15.82 -5.56
CA ALA A 78 8.77 -16.47 -4.24
C ALA A 78 7.87 -15.79 -3.21
N LEU A 79 7.37 -14.60 -3.49
CA LEU A 79 6.49 -13.88 -2.55
C LEU A 79 5.09 -14.50 -2.54
N PRO A 80 4.39 -14.44 -1.37
CA PRO A 80 3.04 -14.97 -1.28
C PRO A 80 2.03 -14.13 -2.07
N SER A 81 0.89 -14.75 -2.41
CA SER A 81 -0.24 -14.06 -3.02
C SER A 81 -1.05 -13.30 -1.97
N LEU A 82 -1.61 -12.17 -2.38
CA LEU A 82 -2.52 -11.37 -1.58
C LEU A 82 -3.92 -11.49 -2.18
N ASN A 83 -4.92 -11.81 -1.35
CA ASN A 83 -6.30 -11.86 -1.78
C ASN A 83 -6.95 -10.48 -1.56
N LEU A 84 -7.48 -9.90 -2.63
CA LEU A 84 -8.25 -8.66 -2.50
C LEU A 84 -9.63 -8.97 -1.93
N ALA A 85 -10.02 -8.21 -0.89
CA ALA A 85 -11.32 -8.37 -0.26
C ALA A 85 -12.44 -7.82 -1.14
N GLY A 86 -13.60 -8.46 -1.12
CA GLY A 86 -14.78 -7.96 -1.80
C GLY A 86 -15.42 -6.77 -1.08
N ASP A 87 -16.29 -6.04 -1.77
CA ASP A 87 -16.90 -4.81 -1.27
C ASP A 87 -17.69 -4.99 0.04
N ASN A 88 -18.24 -6.18 0.27
CA ASN A 88 -19.09 -6.46 1.44
C ASN A 88 -18.36 -7.22 2.55
N SER A 89 -17.03 -7.31 2.49
CA SER A 89 -16.24 -8.10 3.44
C SER A 89 -15.99 -7.38 4.78
N LEU A 90 -16.21 -6.07 4.83
CA LEU A 90 -15.94 -5.26 6.02
C LEU A 90 -17.22 -4.97 6.79
N SER A 91 -17.13 -5.02 8.14
CA SER A 91 -18.21 -4.67 9.04
C SER A 91 -17.73 -3.62 10.03
N ILE A 92 -18.64 -2.74 10.47
CA ILE A 92 -18.34 -1.76 11.54
C ILE A 92 -17.84 -2.52 12.77
N GLY A 93 -16.74 -2.06 13.34
CA GLY A 93 -16.10 -2.68 14.50
C GLY A 93 -15.17 -3.85 14.17
N GLY A 94 -15.13 -4.32 12.92
CA GLY A 94 -14.19 -5.34 12.49
C GLY A 94 -12.75 -4.86 12.61
N LYS A 95 -11.84 -5.77 12.95
CA LYS A 95 -10.42 -5.45 13.09
C LYS A 95 -9.78 -5.23 11.73
N VAL A 96 -8.96 -4.20 11.61
CA VAL A 96 -8.10 -3.96 10.45
C VAL A 96 -6.69 -3.57 10.90
N CYS A 97 -5.73 -3.81 10.03
CA CYS A 97 -4.35 -3.40 10.20
C CYS A 97 -3.93 -2.54 9.01
N VAL A 98 -3.06 -1.57 9.28
CA VAL A 98 -2.42 -0.73 8.27
C VAL A 98 -0.92 -0.98 8.33
N ALA A 99 -0.30 -1.27 7.20
CA ALA A 99 1.13 -1.53 7.12
C ALA A 99 1.82 -0.52 6.22
N GLY A 100 3.06 -0.17 6.56
CA GLY A 100 3.85 0.74 5.76
C GLY A 100 5.14 1.15 6.44
N TYR A 101 5.71 2.23 5.93
CA TYR A 101 6.97 2.80 6.39
C TYR A 101 6.75 4.26 6.81
N PRO A 102 6.12 4.50 7.99
CA PRO A 102 5.80 5.86 8.43
C PRO A 102 7.08 6.65 8.71
N TYR A 103 7.10 7.93 8.28
CA TYR A 103 8.22 8.85 8.50
C TYR A 103 9.58 8.33 7.99
N GLY A 104 9.60 7.43 6.99
CA GLY A 104 10.84 6.79 6.56
C GLY A 104 11.43 5.80 7.55
N MET A 105 10.71 5.49 8.63
CA MET A 105 11.10 4.52 9.66
C MET A 105 10.96 3.08 9.15
N PRO A 106 11.46 2.09 9.90
CA PRO A 106 11.28 0.69 9.54
C PRO A 106 9.80 0.29 9.41
N PHE A 107 9.57 -0.85 8.77
CA PHE A 107 8.24 -1.42 8.59
C PHE A 107 7.43 -1.39 9.89
N THR A 108 6.21 -0.91 9.80
CA THR A 108 5.33 -0.72 10.95
C THR A 108 3.93 -1.20 10.60
N VAL A 109 3.28 -1.86 11.54
CA VAL A 109 1.87 -2.26 11.47
C VAL A 109 1.12 -1.58 12.60
N THR A 110 0.03 -0.92 12.27
CA THR A 110 -0.90 -0.38 13.27
C THR A 110 -2.23 -1.11 13.17
N GLU A 111 -2.89 -1.29 14.31
CA GLU A 111 -4.18 -1.97 14.39
C GLU A 111 -5.27 -0.98 14.76
N GLY A 112 -6.46 -1.26 14.28
CA GLY A 112 -7.65 -0.49 14.61
C GLY A 112 -8.91 -1.23 14.18
N SER A 113 -10.00 -0.50 14.18
CA SER A 113 -11.32 -1.03 13.80
C SER A 113 -11.84 -0.30 12.57
N VAL A 114 -12.75 -0.93 11.85
CA VAL A 114 -13.52 -0.27 10.80
C VAL A 114 -14.53 0.65 11.49
N SER A 115 -14.38 1.96 11.32
CA SER A 115 -15.34 2.95 11.82
C SER A 115 -16.51 3.11 10.86
N SER A 116 -16.26 3.04 9.56
CA SER A 116 -17.30 2.99 8.52
C SER A 116 -16.78 2.18 7.32
N PRO A 117 -17.48 1.10 6.92
CA PRO A 117 -17.06 0.31 5.78
C PRO A 117 -17.31 1.00 4.44
N LYS A 118 -18.18 2.00 4.42
CA LYS A 118 -18.53 2.70 3.19
C LYS A 118 -19.02 4.11 3.53
N GLN A 119 -18.16 5.10 3.35
CA GLN A 119 -18.47 6.48 3.61
C GLN A 119 -18.34 7.30 2.34
N LEU A 120 -19.38 8.05 1.99
CA LEU A 120 -19.40 8.90 0.81
C LEU A 120 -18.81 10.28 1.16
N VAL A 121 -17.72 10.64 0.46
CA VAL A 121 -17.07 11.94 0.61
C VAL A 121 -16.73 12.46 -0.79
N ASP A 122 -17.25 13.65 -1.13
CA ASP A 122 -17.03 14.31 -2.43
C ASP A 122 -17.32 13.38 -3.64
N GLY A 123 -18.40 12.60 -3.56
CA GLY A 123 -18.81 11.70 -4.62
C GLY A 123 -18.04 10.37 -4.69
N LYS A 124 -17.14 10.11 -3.76
CA LYS A 124 -16.36 8.87 -3.71
C LYS A 124 -16.60 8.13 -2.41
N TYR A 125 -16.50 6.80 -2.48
CA TYR A 125 -16.65 5.94 -1.31
C TYR A 125 -15.29 5.63 -0.69
N TYR A 126 -15.24 5.72 0.64
CA TYR A 126 -14.04 5.45 1.43
C TYR A 126 -14.36 4.50 2.57
N ILE A 127 -13.33 3.81 3.03
CA ILE A 127 -13.35 3.06 4.27
C ILE A 127 -12.74 3.95 5.36
N GLN A 128 -13.45 4.12 6.47
CA GLN A 128 -12.94 4.85 7.61
C GLN A 128 -12.44 3.88 8.68
N THR A 129 -11.26 4.14 9.21
CA THR A 129 -10.67 3.37 10.31
C THR A 129 -10.08 4.31 11.36
N ASP A 130 -10.00 3.83 12.60
CA ASP A 130 -9.30 4.50 13.69
C ASP A 130 -7.84 4.04 13.86
N ALA A 131 -7.38 3.13 13.01
CA ALA A 131 -5.98 2.74 13.00
C ALA A 131 -5.08 3.96 12.74
N ALA A 132 -3.97 4.06 13.44
CA ALA A 132 -3.05 5.16 13.26
C ALA A 132 -2.42 5.13 11.87
N VAL A 133 -2.53 6.24 11.13
CA VAL A 133 -1.93 6.43 9.81
C VAL A 133 -1.08 7.69 9.86
N ASN A 134 0.20 7.57 9.52
CA ASN A 134 1.18 8.65 9.59
C ASN A 134 1.84 8.86 8.22
N PRO A 135 2.47 10.03 7.97
CA PRO A 135 3.21 10.24 6.73
C PRO A 135 4.20 9.11 6.43
N GLY A 136 4.20 8.61 5.20
CA GLY A 136 4.99 7.46 4.77
C GLY A 136 4.19 6.15 4.70
N ASN A 137 3.04 6.04 5.39
CA ASN A 137 2.13 4.90 5.25
C ASN A 137 1.33 4.94 3.94
N SER A 138 1.26 6.09 3.28
CA SER A 138 0.54 6.22 2.01
C SER A 138 1.06 5.20 1.00
N GLY A 139 0.13 4.48 0.38
CA GLY A 139 0.42 3.39 -0.54
C GLY A 139 0.52 2.01 0.10
N GLY A 140 0.57 1.93 1.42
CA GLY A 140 0.53 0.66 2.14
C GLY A 140 -0.88 0.07 2.19
N PRO A 141 -0.98 -1.25 2.39
CA PRO A 141 -2.28 -1.92 2.40
C PRO A 141 -3.02 -1.77 3.73
N ILE A 142 -4.35 -1.85 3.66
CA ILE A 142 -5.22 -2.14 4.81
C ILE A 142 -5.63 -3.60 4.70
N PHE A 143 -5.48 -4.36 5.76
CA PHE A 143 -5.74 -5.80 5.75
C PHE A 143 -6.33 -6.29 7.08
N ASN A 144 -6.89 -7.48 7.06
CA ASN A 144 -7.48 -8.13 8.25
C ASN A 144 -6.84 -9.47 8.56
#